data_97436a0ce53b5cd1e7c36246fe6ec3bc
#
_entry.id   97436a0ce53b5cd1e7c36246fe6ec3bc
#
_cell.length_a   1.000
_cell.length_b   1.000
_cell.length_c   1.000
_cell.angle_alpha   90.00
_cell.angle_beta   90.00
_cell.angle_gamma   90.00
#
_symmetry.space_group_name_H-M   'P 1'
#
loop_
_entity.id
_entity.type
_entity.pdbx_description
1 polymer ?
#
loop_
_entity_poly.entity_id
_entity_poly.type
_entity_poly.pdbx_seq_one_letter_code
_entity_poly.pdbx_strand_id
1 'polypeptide(L)'
;MTRLPPGQRKTDGFPRFGGPSKPPAVPANPALEITGAVREPVTVNLSELSTLPRTERTSDFHCVAGWSAIGLRWEGAGFTTFYRSIIEPQLSPATAVTHVVFRGLDGYRAIVSIDDALKKDVLLADRLGDEPLSLVHGAPLRLVSPQQYGYLSAKHLCAIEIHTSAPPIPLDFVLFRRHARARVWQEERNGVLPATVIRPIYRSLIRPFTWLSARGDWN
;
A
#
# COMPACT_ATOMS: atom_id res chain seq x y z
N MET A 1 20.32 -13.32 12.29
CA MET A 1 18.98 -12.82 12.72
C MET A 1 18.67 -11.55 11.95
N THR A 2 17.57 -11.50 11.23
CA THR A 2 17.13 -10.29 10.51
C THR A 2 16.83 -9.20 11.55
N ARG A 3 17.49 -8.06 11.43
CA ARG A 3 17.27 -6.92 12.33
C ARG A 3 15.89 -6.32 12.04
N LEU A 4 14.98 -6.34 12.98
CA LEU A 4 13.68 -5.68 12.87
C LEU A 4 13.81 -4.17 13.09
N PRO A 5 13.00 -3.36 12.42
CA PRO A 5 12.90 -1.92 12.69
C PRO A 5 12.50 -1.63 14.15
N PRO A 6 12.76 -0.41 14.65
CA PRO A 6 12.42 -0.04 16.01
C PRO A 6 10.96 -0.31 16.34
N GLY A 7 10.70 -0.90 17.52
CA GLY A 7 9.36 -1.17 18.01
C GLY A 7 8.57 -2.25 17.28
N GLN A 8 9.17 -2.99 16.34
CA GLN A 8 8.53 -4.11 15.64
C GLN A 8 8.81 -5.45 16.34
N ARG A 9 7.87 -6.37 16.22
CA ARG A 9 7.98 -7.77 16.66
C ARG A 9 7.54 -8.69 15.53
N LYS A 10 8.27 -9.76 15.31
CA LYS A 10 7.86 -10.78 14.34
C LYS A 10 6.50 -11.37 14.74
N THR A 11 5.63 -11.56 13.74
CA THR A 11 4.39 -12.33 13.88
C THR A 11 4.49 -13.61 13.06
N ASP A 12 3.67 -14.60 13.41
CA ASP A 12 3.53 -15.81 12.61
C ASP A 12 2.58 -15.52 11.44
N GLY A 13 3.03 -15.86 10.23
CA GLY A 13 2.29 -15.62 9.00
C GLY A 13 2.08 -14.14 8.66
N PHE A 14 1.08 -13.89 7.81
CA PHE A 14 0.70 -12.54 7.39
C PHE A 14 -0.76 -12.28 7.75
N PRO A 15 -1.04 -11.79 8.98
CA PRO A 15 -2.40 -11.62 9.43
C PRO A 15 -3.14 -10.51 8.66
N ARG A 16 -4.44 -10.72 8.42
CA ARG A 16 -5.30 -9.63 8.01
C ARG A 16 -5.39 -8.60 9.14
N PHE A 17 -5.19 -7.35 8.80
CA PHE A 17 -5.31 -6.22 9.72
C PHE A 17 -5.99 -5.06 8.99
N GLY A 18 -7.28 -4.86 9.22
CA GLY A 18 -8.05 -3.85 8.47
C GLY A 18 -9.50 -3.71 8.94
N GLY A 19 -9.83 -4.24 10.11
CA GLY A 19 -11.19 -4.14 10.67
C GLY A 19 -12.15 -5.22 10.16
N PRO A 20 -13.44 -5.15 10.57
CA PRO A 20 -14.45 -6.20 10.32
C PRO A 20 -15.08 -6.11 8.92
N SER A 21 -14.72 -5.12 8.12
CA SER A 21 -15.35 -4.90 6.82
C SER A 21 -15.03 -6.03 5.85
N LYS A 22 -16.04 -6.47 5.10
CA LYS A 22 -15.85 -7.43 4.01
C LYS A 22 -14.91 -6.86 2.95
N PRO A 23 -13.98 -7.66 2.39
CA PRO A 23 -13.25 -7.24 1.21
C PRO A 23 -14.22 -6.86 0.08
N PRO A 24 -13.90 -5.84 -0.74
CA PRO A 24 -14.75 -5.45 -1.85
C PRO A 24 -14.84 -6.56 -2.90
N ALA A 25 -15.95 -6.61 -3.61
CA ALA A 25 -16.07 -7.48 -4.78
C ALA A 25 -15.12 -7.03 -5.87
N VAL A 26 -14.38 -7.97 -6.46
CA VAL A 26 -13.52 -7.69 -7.60
C VAL A 26 -14.37 -7.69 -8.87
N PRO A 27 -14.31 -6.64 -9.73
CA PRO A 27 -14.97 -6.63 -11.01
C PRO A 27 -14.50 -7.80 -11.90
N ALA A 28 -15.37 -8.25 -12.83
CA ALA A 28 -15.02 -9.32 -13.76
C ALA A 28 -13.82 -8.94 -14.67
N ASN A 29 -13.73 -7.65 -15.04
CA ASN A 29 -12.62 -7.09 -15.81
C ASN A 29 -11.96 -6.00 -14.96
N PRO A 30 -11.05 -6.35 -14.05
CA PRO A 30 -10.44 -5.37 -13.18
C PRO A 30 -9.45 -4.50 -13.97
N ALA A 31 -9.48 -3.20 -13.70
CA ALA A 31 -8.63 -2.21 -14.36
C ALA A 31 -8.14 -1.17 -13.36
N LEU A 32 -7.07 -0.46 -13.73
CA LEU A 32 -6.56 0.73 -13.05
C LEU A 32 -6.91 1.97 -13.85
N GLU A 33 -7.60 2.91 -13.22
CA GLU A 33 -7.82 4.25 -13.76
C GLU A 33 -6.65 5.15 -13.36
N ILE A 34 -6.03 5.81 -14.35
CA ILE A 34 -4.97 6.80 -14.15
C ILE A 34 -5.59 8.17 -14.37
N THR A 35 -5.60 9.01 -13.34
CA THR A 35 -6.26 10.33 -13.36
C THR A 35 -5.41 11.42 -12.69
N GLY A 36 -5.95 12.63 -12.57
CA GLY A 36 -5.28 13.77 -11.94
C GLY A 36 -4.48 14.60 -12.95
N ALA A 37 -3.23 14.90 -12.65
CA ALA A 37 -2.36 15.77 -13.47
C ALA A 37 -1.81 15.06 -14.72
N VAL A 38 -2.64 14.29 -15.40
CA VAL A 38 -2.39 13.66 -16.72
C VAL A 38 -3.13 14.43 -17.81
N ARG A 39 -2.64 14.37 -19.07
CA ARG A 39 -3.29 15.05 -20.20
C ARG A 39 -4.68 14.51 -20.45
N GLU A 40 -4.83 13.18 -20.39
CA GLU A 40 -6.10 12.49 -20.51
C GLU A 40 -6.12 11.31 -19.53
N PRO A 41 -7.27 10.99 -18.91
CA PRO A 41 -7.41 9.79 -18.12
C PRO A 41 -7.11 8.53 -18.95
N VAL A 42 -6.42 7.58 -18.36
CA VAL A 42 -6.07 6.32 -18.99
C VAL A 42 -6.62 5.17 -18.16
N THR A 43 -7.22 4.19 -18.81
CA THR A 43 -7.63 2.92 -18.18
C THR A 43 -6.67 1.82 -18.65
N VAL A 44 -6.05 1.14 -17.69
CA VAL A 44 -5.13 0.03 -17.90
C VAL A 44 -5.77 -1.24 -17.36
N ASN A 45 -6.09 -2.20 -18.22
CA ASN A 45 -6.59 -3.50 -17.78
C ASN A 45 -5.49 -4.27 -17.04
N LEU A 46 -5.85 -5.03 -16.01
CA LEU A 46 -4.83 -5.79 -15.27
C LEU A 46 -4.14 -6.85 -16.12
N SER A 47 -4.77 -7.35 -17.18
CA SER A 47 -4.12 -8.20 -18.16
C SER A 47 -2.97 -7.50 -18.91
N GLU A 48 -3.06 -6.19 -19.12
CA GLU A 48 -2.00 -5.39 -19.74
C GLU A 48 -0.81 -5.20 -18.79
N LEU A 49 -1.05 -5.16 -17.47
CA LEU A 49 0.05 -5.14 -16.48
C LEU A 49 0.94 -6.37 -16.57
N SER A 50 0.40 -7.50 -16.99
CA SER A 50 1.19 -8.74 -17.20
C SER A 50 2.20 -8.63 -18.33
N THR A 51 2.05 -7.65 -19.24
CA THR A 51 3.00 -7.40 -20.34
C THR A 51 4.23 -6.64 -19.87
N LEU A 52 4.15 -5.96 -18.72
CA LEU A 52 5.30 -5.29 -18.14
C LEU A 52 6.28 -6.29 -17.54
N PRO A 53 7.58 -5.94 -17.46
CA PRO A 53 8.58 -6.78 -16.81
C PRO A 53 8.14 -7.17 -15.39
N ARG A 54 8.02 -8.47 -15.16
CA ARG A 54 7.67 -9.02 -13.84
C ARG A 54 8.84 -8.90 -12.89
N THR A 55 8.55 -8.54 -11.66
CA THR A 55 9.52 -8.43 -10.58
C THR A 55 9.07 -9.29 -9.41
N GLU A 56 9.92 -10.21 -9.00
CA GLU A 56 9.79 -10.93 -7.74
C GLU A 56 10.62 -10.22 -6.66
N ARG A 57 10.05 -10.05 -5.48
CA ARG A 57 10.74 -9.41 -4.35
C ARG A 57 10.35 -10.02 -3.03
N THR A 58 11.34 -10.51 -2.31
CA THR A 58 11.16 -10.89 -0.91
C THR A 58 11.37 -9.65 -0.04
N SER A 59 10.36 -9.32 0.75
CA SER A 59 10.42 -8.19 1.69
C SER A 59 9.57 -8.44 2.93
N ASP A 60 9.89 -7.70 3.99
CA ASP A 60 9.09 -7.69 5.21
C ASP A 60 7.93 -6.71 5.07
N PHE A 61 6.85 -6.97 5.78
CA PHE A 61 5.70 -6.08 5.88
C PHE A 61 5.52 -5.62 7.32
N HIS A 62 5.47 -4.31 7.53
CA HIS A 62 5.47 -3.72 8.86
C HIS A 62 4.16 -3.00 9.17
N CYS A 63 3.44 -3.46 10.17
CA CYS A 63 2.24 -2.77 10.64
C CYS A 63 2.62 -1.64 11.61
N VAL A 64 1.93 -0.51 11.50
CA VAL A 64 2.10 0.62 12.42
C VAL A 64 1.81 0.23 13.88
N ALA A 65 0.97 -0.78 14.11
CA ALA A 65 0.67 -1.31 15.44
C ALA A 65 1.85 -2.02 16.11
N GLY A 66 2.90 -2.41 15.35
CA GLY A 66 4.13 -2.95 15.91
C GLY A 66 4.37 -4.44 15.66
N TRP A 67 3.69 -5.07 14.72
CA TRP A 67 4.02 -6.41 14.24
C TRP A 67 4.59 -6.37 12.83
N SER A 68 5.40 -7.37 12.50
CA SER A 68 6.01 -7.55 11.18
C SER A 68 5.84 -8.98 10.70
N ALA A 69 5.35 -9.14 9.48
CA ALA A 69 5.42 -10.37 8.71
C ALA A 69 6.73 -10.36 7.92
N ILE A 70 7.50 -11.42 8.05
CA ILE A 70 8.87 -11.48 7.57
C ILE A 70 8.98 -12.37 6.34
N GLY A 71 9.79 -11.95 5.36
CA GLY A 71 10.15 -12.77 4.22
C GLY A 71 8.99 -13.05 3.27
N LEU A 72 8.05 -12.12 3.13
CA LEU A 72 6.95 -12.25 2.17
C LEU A 72 7.48 -12.12 0.75
N ARG A 73 7.18 -13.11 -0.09
CA ARG A 73 7.57 -13.12 -1.50
C ARG A 73 6.43 -12.53 -2.34
N TRP A 74 6.65 -11.34 -2.84
CA TRP A 74 5.73 -10.59 -3.69
C TRP A 74 6.14 -10.71 -5.15
N GLU A 75 5.16 -10.79 -6.04
CA GLU A 75 5.38 -10.72 -7.48
C GLU A 75 4.39 -9.77 -8.13
N GLY A 76 4.86 -9.03 -9.15
CA GLY A 76 4.06 -8.05 -9.88
C GLY A 76 4.91 -7.14 -10.75
N ALA A 77 4.40 -5.96 -11.09
CA ALA A 77 5.13 -4.93 -11.82
C ALA A 77 5.80 -3.94 -10.86
N GLY A 78 7.06 -3.60 -11.06
CA GLY A 78 7.72 -2.51 -10.33
C GLY A 78 7.00 -1.19 -10.59
N PHE A 79 6.67 -0.43 -9.52
CA PHE A 79 5.92 0.83 -9.72
C PHE A 79 6.71 1.83 -10.56
N THR A 80 8.03 1.91 -10.41
CA THR A 80 8.87 2.79 -11.26
C THR A 80 8.78 2.41 -12.75
N THR A 81 8.73 1.11 -13.07
CA THR A 81 8.56 0.63 -14.44
C THR A 81 7.17 1.01 -14.96
N PHE A 82 6.13 0.75 -14.18
CA PHE A 82 4.77 1.13 -14.52
C PHE A 82 4.64 2.65 -14.73
N TYR A 83 5.20 3.45 -13.83
CA TYR A 83 5.16 4.91 -13.91
C TYR A 83 5.79 5.41 -15.21
N ARG A 84 7.00 4.95 -15.52
CA ARG A 84 7.73 5.37 -16.73
C ARG A 84 7.07 4.92 -18.03
N SER A 85 6.49 3.73 -18.04
CA SER A 85 5.88 3.16 -19.25
C SER A 85 4.47 3.67 -19.53
N ILE A 86 3.69 3.95 -18.48
CA ILE A 86 2.26 4.23 -18.60
C ILE A 86 1.91 5.66 -18.19
N ILE A 87 2.42 6.15 -17.04
CA ILE A 87 2.03 7.45 -16.49
C ILE A 87 2.84 8.59 -17.11
N GLU A 88 4.15 8.47 -17.09
CA GLU A 88 5.06 9.54 -17.54
C GLU A 88 4.77 10.01 -18.97
N PRO A 89 4.46 9.13 -19.96
CA PRO A 89 4.06 9.55 -21.29
C PRO A 89 2.77 10.38 -21.35
N GLN A 90 1.93 10.32 -20.33
CA GLN A 90 0.69 11.07 -20.22
C GLN A 90 0.87 12.43 -19.53
N LEU A 91 2.05 12.72 -19.00
CA LEU A 91 2.32 13.99 -18.36
C LEU A 91 2.67 15.07 -19.40
N SER A 92 2.31 16.32 -19.10
CA SER A 92 2.84 17.46 -19.83
C SER A 92 4.32 17.71 -19.42
N PRO A 93 5.20 18.18 -20.31
CA PRO A 93 6.62 18.35 -20.00
C PRO A 93 6.93 19.21 -18.77
N ALA A 94 6.04 20.14 -18.42
CA ALA A 94 6.19 21.02 -17.25
C ALA A 94 5.52 20.46 -15.97
N THR A 95 4.96 19.25 -16.01
CA THR A 95 4.24 18.69 -14.87
C THR A 95 5.21 18.22 -13.78
N ALA A 96 5.28 18.96 -12.68
CA ALA A 96 6.05 18.58 -11.50
C ALA A 96 5.20 17.73 -10.57
N VAL A 97 5.24 16.40 -10.72
CA VAL A 97 4.51 15.48 -9.85
C VAL A 97 5.12 15.49 -8.46
N THR A 98 4.29 15.66 -7.42
CA THR A 98 4.71 15.66 -6.01
C THR A 98 4.18 14.45 -5.24
N HIS A 99 2.96 14.01 -5.55
CA HIS A 99 2.29 12.92 -4.85
C HIS A 99 1.56 12.00 -5.82
N VAL A 100 1.43 10.75 -5.40
CA VAL A 100 0.61 9.72 -6.03
C VAL A 100 -0.40 9.22 -5.00
N VAL A 101 -1.68 9.18 -5.36
CA VAL A 101 -2.73 8.59 -4.53
C VAL A 101 -3.12 7.25 -5.12
N PHE A 102 -2.97 6.20 -4.33
CA PHE A 102 -3.40 4.85 -4.68
C PHE A 102 -4.77 4.61 -4.05
N ARG A 103 -5.79 4.33 -4.87
CA ARG A 103 -7.16 4.07 -4.44
C ARG A 103 -7.51 2.60 -4.53
N GLY A 104 -8.15 2.10 -3.48
CA GLY A 104 -8.76 0.76 -3.46
C GLY A 104 -10.26 0.80 -3.81
N LEU A 105 -10.78 -0.35 -4.25
CA LEU A 105 -12.22 -0.59 -4.48
C LEU A 105 -13.07 -0.35 -3.22
N ASP A 106 -12.47 -0.44 -2.04
CA ASP A 106 -13.10 -0.15 -0.73
C ASP A 106 -13.13 1.36 -0.40
N GLY A 107 -12.68 2.21 -1.33
CA GLY A 107 -12.58 3.65 -1.14
C GLY A 107 -11.34 4.09 -0.35
N TYR A 108 -10.47 3.16 0.08
CA TYR A 108 -9.23 3.50 0.77
C TYR A 108 -8.31 4.33 -0.13
N ARG A 109 -7.63 5.32 0.45
CA ARG A 109 -6.69 6.18 -0.26
C ARG A 109 -5.34 6.19 0.48
N ALA A 110 -4.29 5.72 -0.17
CA ALA A 110 -2.92 5.88 0.29
C ALA A 110 -2.23 7.01 -0.48
N ILE A 111 -1.83 8.06 0.24
CA ILE A 111 -1.13 9.22 -0.33
C ILE A 111 0.37 9.00 -0.13
N VAL A 112 1.12 8.91 -1.21
CA VAL A 112 2.56 8.65 -1.19
C VAL A 112 3.28 9.76 -1.95
N SER A 113 4.37 10.29 -1.39
CA SER A 113 5.22 11.24 -2.14
C SER A 113 5.82 10.55 -3.36
N ILE A 114 6.03 11.29 -4.44
CA ILE A 114 6.62 10.72 -5.67
C ILE A 114 7.98 10.08 -5.39
N ASP A 115 8.81 10.69 -4.54
CA ASP A 115 10.13 10.17 -4.17
C ASP A 115 10.05 8.81 -3.44
N ASP A 116 9.01 8.61 -2.62
CA ASP A 116 8.80 7.34 -1.92
C ASP A 116 8.13 6.30 -2.85
N ALA A 117 7.23 6.72 -3.73
CA ALA A 117 6.58 5.85 -4.70
C ALA A 117 7.56 5.29 -5.74
N LEU A 118 8.49 6.11 -6.23
CA LEU A 118 9.48 5.70 -7.24
C LEU A 118 10.68 4.94 -6.68
N LYS A 119 10.68 4.56 -5.41
CA LYS A 119 11.73 3.68 -4.88
C LYS A 119 11.69 2.33 -5.56
N LYS A 120 12.88 1.79 -5.83
CA LYS A 120 13.08 0.53 -6.58
C LYS A 120 12.39 -0.71 -5.98
N ASP A 121 12.02 -0.65 -4.70
CA ASP A 121 11.38 -1.73 -3.95
C ASP A 121 9.86 -1.59 -3.85
N VAL A 122 9.28 -0.55 -4.44
CA VAL A 122 7.83 -0.37 -4.53
C VAL A 122 7.26 -1.16 -5.71
N LEU A 123 6.22 -1.94 -5.42
CA LEU A 123 5.66 -2.92 -6.35
C LEU A 123 4.13 -2.79 -6.42
N LEU A 124 3.58 -2.93 -7.61
CA LEU A 124 2.18 -3.27 -7.86
C LEU A 124 2.10 -4.79 -7.91
N ALA A 125 1.76 -5.41 -6.77
CA ALA A 125 1.77 -6.85 -6.62
C ALA A 125 0.39 -7.47 -6.91
N ASP A 126 0.38 -8.56 -7.64
CA ASP A 126 -0.79 -9.41 -7.93
C ASP A 126 -0.64 -10.84 -7.39
N ARG A 127 0.54 -11.20 -6.86
CA ARG A 127 0.82 -12.51 -6.24
C ARG A 127 1.54 -12.36 -4.90
N LEU A 128 1.29 -13.34 -4.03
CA LEU A 128 1.98 -13.52 -2.75
C LEU A 128 2.36 -14.99 -2.60
N GLY A 129 3.64 -15.27 -2.49
CA GLY A 129 4.16 -16.62 -2.63
C GLY A 129 3.97 -17.11 -4.07
N ASP A 130 3.53 -18.36 -4.20
CA ASP A 130 3.28 -18.98 -5.51
C ASP A 130 1.84 -18.78 -6.01
N GLU A 131 1.00 -18.07 -5.22
CA GLU A 131 -0.43 -17.96 -5.50
C GLU A 131 -0.84 -16.51 -5.88
N PRO A 132 -1.88 -16.34 -6.69
CA PRO A 132 -2.53 -15.03 -6.85
C PRO A 132 -2.94 -14.46 -5.50
N LEU A 133 -2.99 -13.13 -5.40
CA LEU A 133 -3.45 -12.50 -4.16
C LEU A 133 -4.85 -12.97 -3.80
N SER A 134 -5.03 -13.37 -2.54
CA SER A 134 -6.37 -13.59 -1.99
C SER A 134 -7.10 -12.25 -1.73
N LEU A 135 -8.41 -12.30 -1.62
CA LEU A 135 -9.21 -11.12 -1.27
C LEU A 135 -8.73 -10.47 0.04
N VAL A 136 -8.38 -11.25 1.05
CA VAL A 136 -7.90 -10.71 2.34
C VAL A 136 -6.55 -9.99 2.22
N HIS A 137 -5.75 -10.35 1.23
CA HIS A 137 -4.45 -9.75 0.99
C HIS A 137 -4.43 -8.69 -0.12
N GLY A 138 -5.58 -8.39 -0.73
CA GLY A 138 -5.74 -7.24 -1.60
C GLY A 138 -5.91 -7.55 -3.07
N ALA A 139 -6.43 -8.76 -3.43
CA ALA A 139 -6.79 -9.05 -4.81
C ALA A 139 -7.70 -7.96 -5.40
N PRO A 140 -7.59 -7.66 -6.69
CA PRO A 140 -6.73 -8.31 -7.69
C PRO A 140 -5.30 -7.74 -7.71
N LEU A 141 -5.08 -6.54 -7.16
CA LEU A 141 -3.83 -5.82 -7.18
C LEU A 141 -3.64 -5.01 -5.90
N ARG A 142 -2.42 -4.92 -5.41
CA ARG A 142 -2.09 -4.08 -4.26
C ARG A 142 -0.79 -3.32 -4.44
N LEU A 143 -0.66 -2.20 -3.72
CA LEU A 143 0.63 -1.57 -3.52
C LEU A 143 1.42 -2.32 -2.42
N VAL A 144 2.70 -2.51 -2.66
CA VAL A 144 3.67 -2.97 -1.66
C VAL A 144 4.80 -1.93 -1.59
N SER A 145 4.91 -1.28 -0.44
CA SER A 145 5.97 -0.31 -0.14
C SER A 145 6.69 -0.73 1.14
N PRO A 146 7.76 -1.54 1.05
CA PRO A 146 8.38 -2.20 2.19
C PRO A 146 9.01 -1.25 3.21
N GLN A 147 9.44 -0.07 2.77
CA GLN A 147 10.07 0.93 3.63
C GLN A 147 9.06 1.73 4.47
N GLN A 148 7.77 1.57 4.19
CA GLN A 148 6.68 2.31 4.81
C GLN A 148 5.77 1.38 5.61
N TYR A 149 5.09 1.93 6.63
CA TYR A 149 4.08 1.16 7.35
C TYR A 149 2.93 0.75 6.44
N GLY A 150 2.42 -0.45 6.66
CA GLY A 150 1.46 -1.14 5.80
C GLY A 150 0.17 -0.38 5.46
N TYR A 151 -0.17 0.69 6.19
CA TYR A 151 -1.30 1.53 5.83
C TYR A 151 -1.06 2.36 4.56
N LEU A 152 0.18 2.51 4.08
CA LEU A 152 0.45 3.08 2.76
C LEU A 152 0.48 2.02 1.64
N SER A 153 0.44 0.73 1.98
CA SER A 153 0.35 -0.38 1.01
C SER A 153 -1.12 -0.70 0.69
N ALA A 154 -1.77 0.20 -0.07
CA ALA A 154 -3.19 0.10 -0.41
C ALA A 154 -3.53 -1.23 -1.08
N LYS A 155 -4.68 -1.81 -0.71
CA LYS A 155 -5.22 -3.06 -1.25
C LYS A 155 -6.29 -2.78 -2.31
N HIS A 156 -6.61 -3.80 -3.10
CA HIS A 156 -7.73 -3.77 -4.06
C HIS A 156 -7.65 -2.60 -5.03
N LEU A 157 -6.45 -2.31 -5.53
CA LEU A 157 -6.22 -1.12 -6.35
C LEU A 157 -7.14 -1.07 -7.56
N CYS A 158 -7.79 0.09 -7.74
CA CYS A 158 -8.65 0.40 -8.88
C CYS A 158 -8.30 1.75 -9.53
N ALA A 159 -7.57 2.63 -8.85
CA ALA A 159 -7.14 3.89 -9.46
C ALA A 159 -5.81 4.41 -8.88
N ILE A 160 -5.13 5.20 -9.69
CA ILE A 160 -3.92 5.95 -9.34
C ILE A 160 -4.13 7.40 -9.77
N GLU A 161 -4.07 8.33 -8.81
CA GLU A 161 -4.27 9.76 -9.06
C GLU A 161 -2.91 10.48 -8.97
N ILE A 162 -2.58 11.26 -9.97
CA ILE A 162 -1.32 12.03 -10.05
C ILE A 162 -1.55 13.46 -9.58
N HIS A 163 -0.73 13.94 -8.66
CA HIS A 163 -0.89 15.26 -8.06
C HIS A 163 0.39 16.10 -8.14
N THR A 164 0.22 17.39 -8.42
CA THR A 164 1.30 18.41 -8.44
C THR A 164 1.42 19.18 -7.12
N SER A 165 0.49 18.93 -6.19
CA SER A 165 0.51 19.47 -4.83
C SER A 165 0.01 18.41 -3.85
N ALA A 166 0.18 18.62 -2.55
CA ALA A 166 -0.32 17.68 -1.54
C ALA A 166 -1.86 17.57 -1.62
N PRO A 167 -2.41 16.36 -1.88
CA PRO A 167 -3.86 16.17 -1.94
C PRO A 167 -4.51 16.26 -0.55
N PRO A 168 -5.85 16.45 -0.48
CA PRO A 168 -6.57 16.43 0.79
C PRO A 168 -6.35 15.14 1.56
N ILE A 169 -6.03 15.27 2.84
CA ILE A 169 -5.74 14.13 3.72
C ILE A 169 -7.06 13.43 4.08
N PRO A 170 -7.17 12.10 3.92
CA PRO A 170 -8.36 11.35 4.33
C PRO A 170 -8.66 11.50 5.82
N LEU A 171 -9.96 11.46 6.18
CA LEU A 171 -10.41 11.68 7.56
C LEU A 171 -9.80 10.69 8.56
N ASP A 172 -9.64 9.42 8.17
CA ASP A 172 -9.00 8.40 9.01
C ASP A 172 -7.53 8.71 9.30
N PHE A 173 -6.80 9.29 8.34
CA PHE A 173 -5.43 9.79 8.58
C PHE A 173 -5.43 10.93 9.61
N VAL A 174 -6.40 11.84 9.54
CA VAL A 174 -6.54 12.94 10.51
C VAL A 174 -6.90 12.39 11.89
N LEU A 175 -7.89 11.49 11.98
CA LEU A 175 -8.35 10.92 13.24
C LEU A 175 -7.27 10.12 13.96
N PHE A 176 -6.52 9.30 13.22
CA PHE A 176 -5.41 8.51 13.78
C PHE A 176 -4.08 9.26 13.78
N ARG A 177 -4.06 10.51 13.33
CA ARG A 177 -2.86 11.36 13.23
C ARG A 177 -1.68 10.60 12.59
N ARG A 178 -1.95 9.85 11.52
CA ARG A 178 -0.94 9.04 10.82
C ARG A 178 0.15 9.92 10.23
N HIS A 179 1.39 9.45 10.27
CA HIS A 179 2.50 10.17 9.65
C HIS A 179 2.43 10.06 8.12
N ALA A 180 2.58 11.19 7.41
CA ALA A 180 2.41 11.23 5.95
C ALA A 180 3.40 10.33 5.20
N ARG A 181 4.67 10.27 5.62
CA ARG A 181 5.70 9.41 4.99
C ARG A 181 5.77 8.00 5.56
N ALA A 182 5.38 7.80 6.82
CA ALA A 182 5.27 6.48 7.45
C ALA A 182 6.52 5.59 7.37
N ARG A 183 7.72 6.16 7.35
CA ARG A 183 8.96 5.40 7.21
C ARG A 183 9.24 4.55 8.44
N VAL A 184 9.39 3.24 8.23
CA VAL A 184 9.44 2.26 9.32
C VAL A 184 10.71 2.38 10.16
N TRP A 185 11.86 2.57 9.51
CA TRP A 185 13.15 2.68 10.20
C TRP A 185 13.32 3.98 10.98
N GLN A 186 12.61 5.05 10.58
CA GLN A 186 12.53 6.33 11.29
C GLN A 186 11.44 6.33 12.36
N GLU A 187 10.68 5.24 12.42
CA GLU A 187 9.58 5.06 13.34
C GLU A 187 8.48 6.14 13.24
N GLU A 188 8.19 6.57 12.04
CA GLU A 188 7.16 7.57 11.71
C GLU A 188 5.74 7.00 11.82
N ARG A 189 5.33 6.64 13.05
CA ARG A 189 4.01 6.04 13.33
C ARG A 189 2.90 7.07 13.39
N ASN A 190 3.22 8.25 13.91
CA ASN A 190 2.25 9.31 14.21
C ASN A 190 2.86 10.66 13.84
N GLY A 191 2.02 11.57 13.31
CA GLY A 191 2.47 12.90 12.86
C GLY A 191 2.63 13.93 13.99
N VAL A 192 2.21 13.60 15.24
CA VAL A 192 2.18 14.54 16.36
C VAL A 192 2.92 13.98 17.57
N LEU A 193 2.65 12.73 17.94
CA LEU A 193 3.20 12.12 19.15
C LEU A 193 4.49 11.35 18.83
N PRO A 194 5.51 11.43 19.71
CA PRO A 194 6.74 10.65 19.53
C PRO A 194 6.45 9.15 19.62
N ALA A 195 7.26 8.37 18.93
CA ALA A 195 7.10 6.92 18.81
C ALA A 195 7.07 6.20 20.18
N THR A 196 7.84 6.68 21.14
CA THR A 196 7.89 6.13 22.51
C THR A 196 6.55 6.19 23.23
N VAL A 197 5.76 7.24 22.99
CA VAL A 197 4.44 7.44 23.59
C VAL A 197 3.35 6.65 22.84
N ILE A 198 3.37 6.68 21.50
CA ILE A 198 2.31 6.07 20.70
C ILE A 198 2.43 4.54 20.60
N ARG A 199 3.65 4.01 20.73
CA ARG A 199 3.95 2.57 20.61
C ARG A 199 3.14 1.68 21.56
N PRO A 200 3.05 1.93 22.88
CA PRO A 200 2.23 1.11 23.79
C PRO A 200 0.74 1.18 23.44
N ILE A 201 0.24 2.35 23.04
CA ILE A 201 -1.16 2.54 22.64
C ILE A 201 -1.48 1.69 21.42
N TYR A 202 -0.66 1.73 20.38
CA TYR A 202 -0.88 0.92 19.17
C TYR A 202 -0.76 -0.58 19.44
N ARG A 203 0.14 -0.99 20.35
CA ARG A 203 0.28 -2.40 20.73
C ARG A 203 -0.96 -2.96 21.42
N SER A 204 -1.62 -2.20 22.28
CA SER A 204 -2.85 -2.65 22.94
C SER A 204 -3.99 -2.91 21.94
N LEU A 205 -3.95 -2.28 20.76
CA LEU A 205 -4.94 -2.44 19.70
C LEU A 205 -4.70 -3.70 18.84
N ILE A 206 -3.54 -4.35 18.90
CA ILE A 206 -3.22 -5.50 18.04
C ILE A 206 -4.25 -6.62 18.26
N ARG A 207 -4.43 -7.09 19.51
CA ARG A 207 -5.36 -8.20 19.83
C ARG A 207 -6.79 -7.93 19.40
N PRO A 208 -7.43 -6.80 19.81
CA PRO A 208 -8.80 -6.51 19.39
C PRO A 208 -8.95 -6.39 17.87
N PHE A 209 -8.02 -5.75 17.18
CA PHE A 209 -8.11 -5.61 15.72
C PHE A 209 -7.87 -6.92 14.98
N THR A 210 -6.92 -7.75 15.43
CA THR A 210 -6.71 -9.10 14.86
C THR A 210 -7.95 -9.95 15.03
N TRP A 211 -8.55 -9.94 16.22
CA TRP A 211 -9.77 -10.69 16.51
C TRP A 211 -10.99 -10.20 15.68
N LEU A 212 -11.18 -8.88 15.57
CA LEU A 212 -12.21 -8.30 14.69
C LEU A 212 -12.01 -8.67 13.23
N SER A 213 -10.75 -8.66 12.77
CA SER A 213 -10.41 -8.98 11.38
C SER A 213 -10.53 -10.48 11.05
N ALA A 214 -10.45 -11.36 12.07
CA ALA A 214 -10.57 -12.82 11.92
C ALA A 214 -12.02 -13.31 11.98
N ARG A 215 -12.99 -12.47 12.34
CA ARG A 215 -14.41 -12.87 12.49
C ARG A 215 -15.17 -13.10 11.20
N GLY A 216 -14.59 -12.77 10.06
CA GLY A 216 -15.18 -13.04 8.76
C GLY A 216 -14.47 -14.20 8.08
N ASP A 217 -15.19 -15.30 7.77
CA ASP A 217 -14.74 -16.29 6.79
C ASP A 217 -14.81 -15.63 5.41
N TRP A 218 -13.70 -15.00 5.00
CA TRP A 218 -13.59 -14.31 3.73
C TRP A 218 -12.67 -15.05 2.75
N ASN A 219 -12.72 -16.40 2.77
CA ASN A 219 -12.03 -17.24 1.77
C ASN A 219 -12.74 -17.23 0.43
#